data_9f45b7188612321b2746fe6f5d1cff63
#
_entry.id   9f45b7188612321b2746fe6f5d1cff63
#
_cell.length_a   1.000
_cell.length_b   1.000
_cell.length_c   1.000
_cell.angle_alpha   90.00
_cell.angle_beta   90.00
_cell.angle_gamma   90.00
#
_symmetry.space_group_name_H-M   'P 1'
#
loop_
_entity.id
_entity.type
_entity.pdbx_description
1 polymer ?
#
loop_
_entity_poly.entity_id
_entity_poly.type
_entity_poly.pdbx_seq_one_letter_code
_entity_poly.pdbx_strand_id
1 'polypeptide(L)'
;MLIDSLHVSFDSFNFESVLPMVVLVCGGIFTLLINAFTSRFSRNLNVFLCMLFLVLDFLVVLGLEEQENAFFGFLSLDTLSLISQSIVLISAFFLIFLALSKERFNEFQTAEFYSLYLFIVAGFQFMVSSNHLLLILIGLETASLPLCVLMALSDKRYGLEAGIKYFTMGAMASAFFAMGAMAFYLLTGSLNLEVISLYLHTEGITNPMLFAMGAIFLIGAIGFKVSLVPFHTWMPDVYEGNNPVFASYISIVPKIAGFVVATRLFGAFIDTRIAWVEDIFYVLILMTITIPNFIALWQEDVKRMLAYSSISHSGFALACVFIHTEDSQQAMFVYWFMFAFTYIGAFGLLWLLKSREKTWDERYDHPYSKFNGLIKTHPLVAILGAIFVFGLAGIPPFSVFWGKFLAVESALESNHILLAVVMLVNSAVAAFYYFRWLVAMFFNKPLQSYAQNDIYTQNATMPIYAVIIAMALACLFSVFMMRGLLEFVA
;
A
#
# COMPACT_ATOMS: atom_id res chain seq x y z
N MET A 1 10.82 28.87 -37.30
CA MET A 1 12.24 28.53 -37.28
C MET A 1 12.49 27.81 -35.95
N LEU A 2 11.92 26.64 -35.77
CA LEU A 2 12.13 25.74 -34.60
C LEU A 2 11.61 24.33 -34.93
N ILE A 3 11.92 23.89 -36.16
CA ILE A 3 11.78 22.47 -36.54
C ILE A 3 13.13 22.04 -37.12
N ASP A 4 14.19 22.36 -36.37
CA ASP A 4 15.50 21.77 -36.66
C ASP A 4 15.60 20.47 -35.86
N SER A 5 15.39 19.37 -36.60
CA SER A 5 15.92 18.04 -36.30
C SER A 5 15.70 17.57 -34.85
N LEU A 6 14.49 17.12 -34.53
CA LEU A 6 14.32 16.02 -33.59
C LEU A 6 15.02 14.78 -34.18
N HIS A 7 16.33 14.74 -34.12
CA HIS A 7 17.07 13.50 -34.25
C HIS A 7 16.83 12.71 -32.98
N VAL A 8 15.64 12.11 -32.92
CA VAL A 8 15.31 11.10 -31.91
C VAL A 8 16.15 9.88 -32.27
N SER A 9 17.33 9.74 -31.66
CA SER A 9 18.09 8.51 -31.76
C SER A 9 17.34 7.42 -31.03
N PHE A 10 17.34 6.19 -31.54
CA PHE A 10 16.72 5.06 -30.81
C PHE A 10 17.34 4.86 -29.43
N ASP A 11 18.58 5.25 -29.22
CA ASP A 11 19.28 5.19 -27.95
C ASP A 11 18.68 6.13 -26.89
N SER A 12 18.03 7.24 -27.32
CA SER A 12 17.37 8.16 -26.39
C SER A 12 16.06 7.63 -25.83
N PHE A 13 15.51 6.54 -26.36
CA PHE A 13 14.30 5.92 -25.86
C PHE A 13 14.50 5.13 -24.56
N ASN A 14 15.73 4.68 -24.33
CA ASN A 14 16.05 3.92 -23.11
C ASN A 14 14.96 2.92 -22.69
N PHE A 15 14.70 1.93 -23.58
CA PHE A 15 13.62 0.98 -23.39
C PHE A 15 13.76 0.14 -22.12
N GLU A 16 14.94 0.04 -21.53
CA GLU A 16 15.20 -0.68 -20.30
C GLU A 16 14.37 -0.11 -19.14
N SER A 17 14.14 1.20 -19.13
CA SER A 17 13.35 1.87 -18.08
C SER A 17 11.87 1.46 -18.05
N VAL A 18 11.31 1.03 -19.17
CA VAL A 18 9.90 0.61 -19.30
C VAL A 18 9.77 -0.92 -19.20
N LEU A 19 10.89 -1.65 -19.26
CA LEU A 19 10.89 -3.11 -19.32
C LEU A 19 10.12 -3.80 -18.18
N PRO A 20 10.21 -3.35 -16.91
CA PRO A 20 9.42 -3.91 -15.82
C PRO A 20 7.93 -3.91 -16.13
N MET A 21 7.38 -2.76 -16.51
CA MET A 21 5.96 -2.61 -16.81
C MET A 21 5.55 -3.47 -18.01
N VAL A 22 6.41 -3.55 -19.04
CA VAL A 22 6.16 -4.36 -20.24
C VAL A 22 6.11 -5.84 -19.88
N VAL A 23 6.98 -6.34 -19.02
CA VAL A 23 6.98 -7.74 -18.56
C VAL A 23 5.64 -8.09 -17.90
N LEU A 24 5.14 -7.25 -17.00
CA LEU A 24 3.86 -7.49 -16.31
C LEU A 24 2.66 -7.37 -17.26
N VAL A 25 2.65 -6.36 -18.14
CA VAL A 25 1.57 -6.21 -19.13
C VAL A 25 1.53 -7.40 -20.07
N CYS A 26 2.69 -7.82 -20.59
CA CYS A 26 2.78 -9.03 -21.41
C CYS A 26 2.34 -10.28 -20.66
N GLY A 27 2.72 -10.39 -19.36
CA GLY A 27 2.28 -11.44 -18.47
C GLY A 27 0.76 -11.47 -18.28
N GLY A 28 0.15 -10.32 -18.09
CA GLY A 28 -1.31 -10.18 -17.99
C GLY A 28 -2.03 -10.61 -19.27
N ILE A 29 -1.56 -10.12 -20.42
CA ILE A 29 -2.10 -10.51 -21.75
C ILE A 29 -1.90 -12.02 -21.99
N PHE A 30 -0.72 -12.54 -21.70
CA PHE A 30 -0.42 -13.97 -21.87
C PHE A 30 -1.32 -14.86 -21.02
N THR A 31 -1.55 -14.46 -19.76
CA THR A 31 -2.45 -15.15 -18.84
C THR A 31 -3.90 -15.15 -19.36
N LEU A 32 -4.37 -14.00 -19.89
CA LEU A 32 -5.68 -13.90 -20.55
C LEU A 32 -5.79 -14.85 -21.74
N LEU A 33 -4.81 -14.84 -22.64
CA LEU A 33 -4.81 -15.67 -23.84
C LEU A 33 -4.81 -17.16 -23.50
N ILE A 34 -3.97 -17.60 -22.56
CA ILE A 34 -3.97 -19.01 -22.11
C ILE A 34 -5.36 -19.41 -21.62
N ASN A 35 -6.00 -18.59 -20.79
CA ASN A 35 -7.33 -18.91 -20.28
C ASN A 35 -8.41 -18.86 -21.36
N ALA A 36 -8.30 -18.00 -22.37
CA ALA A 36 -9.23 -17.94 -23.50
C ALA A 36 -9.17 -19.19 -24.38
N PHE A 37 -7.98 -19.78 -24.54
CA PHE A 37 -7.78 -20.99 -25.37
C PHE A 37 -7.85 -22.30 -24.56
N THR A 38 -7.90 -22.24 -23.24
CA THR A 38 -7.97 -23.44 -22.39
C THR A 38 -9.41 -23.70 -21.97
N SER A 39 -9.89 -24.91 -22.25
CA SER A 39 -11.29 -25.31 -21.96
C SER A 39 -11.60 -25.47 -20.47
N ARG A 40 -10.60 -25.54 -19.62
CA ARG A 40 -10.75 -25.70 -18.17
C ARG A 40 -9.89 -24.69 -17.43
N PHE A 41 -10.53 -23.86 -16.61
CA PHE A 41 -9.82 -22.98 -15.68
C PHE A 41 -9.00 -23.80 -14.67
N SER A 42 -7.73 -23.43 -14.49
CA SER A 42 -6.86 -23.97 -13.46
C SER A 42 -6.28 -22.86 -12.61
N ARG A 43 -6.77 -22.74 -11.36
CA ARG A 43 -6.28 -21.75 -10.39
C ARG A 43 -4.77 -21.87 -10.17
N ASN A 44 -4.28 -23.10 -9.97
CA ASN A 44 -2.85 -23.33 -9.70
C ASN A 44 -1.97 -22.89 -10.86
N LEU A 45 -2.40 -23.10 -12.11
CA LEU A 45 -1.68 -22.61 -13.30
C LEU A 45 -1.64 -21.08 -13.31
N ASN A 46 -2.76 -20.43 -13.07
CA ASN A 46 -2.83 -18.95 -13.07
C ASN A 46 -2.00 -18.33 -11.96
N VAL A 47 -2.03 -18.89 -10.73
CA VAL A 47 -1.16 -18.45 -9.65
C VAL A 47 0.31 -18.64 -10.03
N PHE A 48 0.67 -19.80 -10.61
CA PHE A 48 2.04 -20.05 -11.06
C PHE A 48 2.49 -19.06 -12.14
N LEU A 49 1.65 -18.75 -13.12
CA LEU A 49 1.95 -17.75 -14.16
C LEU A 49 2.15 -16.35 -13.56
N CYS A 50 1.26 -15.93 -12.65
CA CYS A 50 1.44 -14.64 -11.95
C CYS A 50 2.77 -14.61 -11.18
N MET A 51 3.08 -15.66 -10.41
CA MET A 51 4.35 -15.74 -9.68
C MET A 51 5.56 -15.70 -10.62
N LEU A 52 5.49 -16.41 -11.75
CA LEU A 52 6.55 -16.42 -12.75
C LEU A 52 6.83 -15.01 -13.29
N PHE A 53 5.78 -14.28 -13.72
CA PHE A 53 5.95 -12.92 -14.24
C PHE A 53 6.38 -11.93 -13.17
N LEU A 54 5.90 -12.06 -11.93
CA LEU A 54 6.37 -11.22 -10.80
C LEU A 54 7.86 -11.47 -10.49
N VAL A 55 8.32 -12.73 -10.54
CA VAL A 55 9.73 -13.06 -10.33
C VAL A 55 10.60 -12.59 -11.50
N LEU A 56 10.15 -12.79 -12.74
CA LEU A 56 10.85 -12.28 -13.92
C LEU A 56 11.01 -10.77 -13.87
N ASP A 57 9.95 -10.07 -13.50
CA ASP A 57 9.96 -8.61 -13.35
C ASP A 57 10.88 -8.16 -12.20
N PHE A 58 10.86 -8.87 -11.07
CA PHE A 58 11.77 -8.59 -9.95
C PHE A 58 13.24 -8.74 -10.37
N LEU A 59 13.58 -9.75 -11.16
CA LEU A 59 14.93 -9.93 -11.71
C LEU A 59 15.32 -8.80 -12.67
N VAL A 60 14.36 -8.32 -13.47
CA VAL A 60 14.58 -7.15 -14.33
C VAL A 60 14.86 -5.91 -13.47
N VAL A 61 14.04 -5.63 -12.46
CA VAL A 61 14.23 -4.47 -11.57
C VAL A 61 15.59 -4.51 -10.86
N LEU A 62 16.04 -5.69 -10.40
CA LEU A 62 17.36 -5.84 -9.78
C LEU A 62 18.53 -5.63 -10.76
N GLY A 63 18.30 -5.76 -12.05
CA GLY A 63 19.30 -5.53 -13.10
C GLY A 63 19.33 -4.12 -13.64
N LEU A 64 18.38 -3.24 -13.24
CA LEU A 64 18.34 -1.85 -13.68
C LEU A 64 19.36 -1.01 -12.91
N GLU A 65 20.03 -0.12 -13.63
CA GLU A 65 20.87 0.92 -13.06
C GLU A 65 20.07 2.22 -12.86
N GLU A 66 20.50 3.05 -11.94
CA GLU A 66 19.87 4.35 -11.69
C GLU A 66 20.00 5.28 -12.91
N GLN A 67 18.89 5.88 -13.29
CA GLN A 67 18.80 6.80 -14.45
C GLN A 67 17.75 7.87 -14.17
N GLU A 68 18.20 9.10 -13.94
CA GLU A 68 17.31 10.21 -13.59
C GLU A 68 16.41 10.66 -14.74
N ASN A 69 16.88 10.63 -15.98
CA ASN A 69 16.16 11.11 -17.16
C ASN A 69 15.86 9.99 -18.16
N ALA A 70 15.22 8.93 -17.69
CA ALA A 70 14.81 7.81 -18.51
C ALA A 70 13.59 8.17 -19.37
N PHE A 71 13.48 7.52 -20.54
CA PHE A 71 12.36 7.69 -21.47
C PHE A 71 12.00 9.16 -21.73
N PHE A 72 12.93 9.93 -22.25
CA PHE A 72 12.80 11.38 -22.54
C PHE A 72 12.55 12.28 -21.32
N GLY A 73 12.97 11.86 -20.12
CA GLY A 73 12.71 12.60 -18.88
C GLY A 73 11.29 12.43 -18.34
N PHE A 74 10.51 11.49 -18.89
CA PHE A 74 9.20 11.16 -18.35
C PHE A 74 9.26 10.18 -17.20
N LEU A 75 10.27 9.33 -17.14
CA LEU A 75 10.53 8.36 -16.09
C LEU A 75 11.82 8.71 -15.36
N SER A 76 11.87 8.35 -14.08
CA SER A 76 13.05 8.41 -13.23
C SER A 76 13.22 7.05 -12.55
N LEU A 77 14.35 6.40 -12.83
CA LEU A 77 14.78 5.18 -12.17
C LEU A 77 15.77 5.53 -11.05
N ASP A 78 15.31 6.27 -10.08
CA ASP A 78 16.07 6.62 -8.89
C ASP A 78 15.91 5.55 -7.79
N THR A 79 16.67 5.67 -6.73
CA THR A 79 16.59 4.81 -5.55
C THR A 79 15.15 4.68 -5.03
N LEU A 80 14.37 5.79 -4.99
CA LEU A 80 12.96 5.81 -4.59
C LEU A 80 12.12 4.85 -5.45
N SER A 81 12.29 4.90 -6.76
CA SER A 81 11.56 4.07 -7.72
C SER A 81 11.93 2.60 -7.60
N LEU A 82 13.23 2.27 -7.62
CA LEU A 82 13.72 0.87 -7.64
C LEU A 82 13.37 0.12 -6.34
N ILE A 83 13.54 0.77 -5.18
CA ILE A 83 13.17 0.20 -3.89
C ILE A 83 11.65 -0.02 -3.81
N SER A 84 10.88 0.97 -4.23
CA SER A 84 9.41 0.87 -4.18
C SER A 84 8.89 -0.22 -5.09
N GLN A 85 9.41 -0.34 -6.31
CA GLN A 85 9.07 -1.44 -7.21
C GLN A 85 9.40 -2.79 -6.58
N SER A 86 10.56 -2.93 -5.93
CA SER A 86 10.97 -4.14 -5.24
C SER A 86 10.01 -4.52 -4.11
N ILE A 87 9.62 -3.56 -3.26
CA ILE A 87 8.67 -3.80 -2.15
C ILE A 87 7.28 -4.17 -2.70
N VAL A 88 6.82 -3.50 -3.75
CA VAL A 88 5.55 -3.80 -4.43
C VAL A 88 5.55 -5.23 -4.97
N LEU A 89 6.60 -5.65 -5.67
CA LEU A 89 6.73 -6.99 -6.27
C LEU A 89 6.80 -8.08 -5.21
N ILE A 90 7.61 -7.90 -4.17
CA ILE A 90 7.69 -8.85 -3.04
C ILE A 90 6.33 -8.98 -2.36
N SER A 91 5.65 -7.89 -2.11
CA SER A 91 4.32 -7.89 -1.49
C SER A 91 3.29 -8.58 -2.38
N ALA A 92 3.27 -8.26 -3.67
CA ALA A 92 2.38 -8.88 -4.65
C ALA A 92 2.63 -10.40 -4.77
N PHE A 93 3.90 -10.84 -4.75
CA PHE A 93 4.27 -12.25 -4.80
C PHE A 93 3.68 -13.04 -3.61
N PHE A 94 3.85 -12.56 -2.37
CA PHE A 94 3.31 -13.26 -1.21
C PHE A 94 1.78 -13.21 -1.14
N LEU A 95 1.18 -12.12 -1.58
CA LEU A 95 -0.28 -11.98 -1.57
C LEU A 95 -0.97 -12.89 -2.59
N ILE A 96 -0.41 -13.05 -3.80
CA ILE A 96 -0.99 -13.99 -4.78
C ILE A 96 -0.87 -15.45 -4.32
N PHE A 97 0.14 -15.77 -3.52
CA PHE A 97 0.29 -17.10 -2.94
C PHE A 97 -0.85 -17.46 -1.97
N LEU A 98 -1.41 -16.47 -1.27
CA LEU A 98 -2.59 -16.64 -0.42
C LEU A 98 -3.87 -17.00 -1.20
N ALA A 99 -3.90 -16.80 -2.52
CA ALA A 99 -5.01 -17.24 -3.38
C ALA A 99 -5.12 -18.78 -3.46
N LEU A 100 -4.07 -19.53 -3.08
CA LEU A 100 -4.08 -21.00 -3.01
C LEU A 100 -4.85 -21.50 -1.77
N SER A 101 -6.09 -21.07 -1.65
CA SER A 101 -7.05 -21.46 -0.59
C SER A 101 -7.75 -22.78 -0.93
N LYS A 102 -8.50 -23.35 0.05
CA LYS A 102 -9.33 -24.54 -0.24
C LYS A 102 -10.42 -24.21 -1.26
N GLU A 103 -10.84 -25.20 -2.06
CA GLU A 103 -11.82 -25.02 -3.14
C GLU A 103 -13.16 -24.42 -2.67
N ARG A 104 -13.60 -24.78 -1.49
CA ARG A 104 -14.86 -24.25 -0.91
C ARG A 104 -14.82 -22.75 -0.55
N PHE A 105 -13.64 -22.13 -0.53
CA PHE A 105 -13.42 -20.70 -0.29
C PHE A 105 -12.97 -19.99 -1.58
N ASN A 106 -13.63 -20.27 -2.65
CA ASN A 106 -13.17 -20.06 -3.99
C ASN A 106 -13.56 -18.68 -4.54
N GLU A 107 -12.86 -17.65 -4.07
CA GLU A 107 -13.04 -16.26 -4.54
C GLU A 107 -12.08 -15.89 -5.67
N PHE A 108 -11.11 -16.77 -5.98
CA PHE A 108 -10.06 -16.57 -6.98
C PHE A 108 -10.23 -17.54 -8.16
N GLN A 109 -11.49 -17.79 -8.58
CA GLN A 109 -11.80 -18.75 -9.66
C GLN A 109 -12.00 -18.10 -11.03
N THR A 110 -11.97 -16.78 -11.11
CA THR A 110 -12.10 -16.07 -12.38
C THR A 110 -10.70 -15.90 -13.01
N ALA A 111 -10.59 -16.21 -14.28
CA ALA A 111 -9.33 -16.08 -15.01
C ALA A 111 -8.87 -14.63 -15.11
N GLU A 112 -9.82 -13.73 -15.25
CA GLU A 112 -9.64 -12.29 -15.34
C GLU A 112 -8.98 -11.69 -14.10
N PHE A 113 -9.20 -12.28 -12.91
CA PHE A 113 -8.56 -11.85 -11.67
C PHE A 113 -7.04 -11.77 -11.83
N TYR A 114 -6.41 -12.81 -12.38
CA TYR A 114 -4.96 -12.93 -12.46
C TYR A 114 -4.33 -11.94 -13.44
N SER A 115 -4.99 -11.71 -14.55
CA SER A 115 -4.53 -10.74 -15.55
C SER A 115 -4.68 -9.32 -15.03
N LEU A 116 -5.83 -8.99 -14.43
CA LEU A 116 -6.06 -7.69 -13.80
C LEU A 116 -5.08 -7.46 -12.64
N TYR A 117 -4.73 -8.50 -11.90
CA TYR A 117 -3.75 -8.42 -10.82
C TYR A 117 -2.37 -7.96 -11.33
N LEU A 118 -1.89 -8.53 -12.45
CA LEU A 118 -0.62 -8.12 -13.06
C LEU A 118 -0.70 -6.69 -13.63
N PHE A 119 -1.82 -6.30 -14.24
CA PHE A 119 -2.00 -4.92 -14.70
C PHE A 119 -2.02 -3.89 -13.57
N ILE A 120 -2.57 -4.25 -12.39
CA ILE A 120 -2.52 -3.38 -11.22
C ILE A 120 -1.07 -3.15 -10.78
N VAL A 121 -0.26 -4.22 -10.70
CA VAL A 121 1.15 -4.11 -10.32
C VAL A 121 1.93 -3.26 -11.33
N ALA A 122 1.73 -3.50 -12.64
CA ALA A 122 2.33 -2.69 -13.70
C ALA A 122 1.96 -1.21 -13.59
N GLY A 123 0.68 -0.90 -13.31
CA GLY A 123 0.23 0.47 -13.11
C GLY A 123 0.89 1.16 -11.93
N PHE A 124 1.10 0.45 -10.81
CA PHE A 124 1.81 1.01 -9.66
C PHE A 124 3.31 1.18 -9.92
N GLN A 125 3.96 0.25 -10.63
CA GLN A 125 5.34 0.44 -11.08
C GLN A 125 5.48 1.67 -11.98
N PHE A 126 4.57 1.83 -12.93
CA PHE A 126 4.54 3.00 -13.80
C PHE A 126 4.36 4.30 -13.02
N MET A 127 3.49 4.28 -11.99
CA MET A 127 3.24 5.41 -11.11
C MET A 127 4.48 5.82 -10.30
N VAL A 128 5.21 4.86 -9.71
CA VAL A 128 6.38 5.17 -8.87
C VAL A 128 7.61 5.59 -9.67
N SER A 129 7.71 5.17 -10.93
CA SER A 129 8.81 5.55 -11.82
C SER A 129 8.56 6.84 -12.58
N SER A 130 7.33 7.40 -12.51
CA SER A 130 6.98 8.59 -13.30
C SER A 130 7.41 9.88 -12.61
N ASN A 131 8.04 10.76 -13.40
CA ASN A 131 8.41 12.12 -13.01
C ASN A 131 7.57 13.19 -13.72
N HIS A 132 6.44 12.79 -14.30
CA HIS A 132 5.56 13.62 -15.09
C HIS A 132 4.11 13.46 -14.63
N LEU A 133 3.41 14.54 -14.26
CA LEU A 133 2.07 14.51 -13.68
C LEU A 133 1.05 13.72 -14.52
N LEU A 134 1.08 13.85 -15.85
CA LEU A 134 0.18 13.09 -16.71
C LEU A 134 0.45 11.58 -16.64
N LEU A 135 1.72 11.16 -16.61
CA LEU A 135 2.08 9.74 -16.53
C LEU A 135 1.76 9.16 -15.15
N ILE A 136 1.93 9.94 -14.08
CA ILE A 136 1.48 9.54 -12.74
C ILE A 136 -0.03 9.29 -12.75
N LEU A 137 -0.82 10.16 -13.39
CA LEU A 137 -2.27 9.97 -13.53
C LEU A 137 -2.60 8.71 -14.33
N ILE A 138 -1.91 8.45 -15.44
CA ILE A 138 -2.10 7.24 -16.25
C ILE A 138 -1.76 5.99 -15.43
N GLY A 139 -0.66 5.97 -14.70
CA GLY A 139 -0.28 4.86 -13.83
C GLY A 139 -1.30 4.64 -12.72
N LEU A 140 -1.79 5.72 -12.12
CA LEU A 140 -2.84 5.70 -11.10
C LEU A 140 -4.13 5.06 -11.62
N GLU A 141 -4.59 5.43 -12.81
CA GLU A 141 -5.80 4.88 -13.42
C GLU A 141 -5.61 3.44 -13.89
N THR A 142 -4.45 3.13 -14.48
CA THR A 142 -4.09 1.76 -14.90
C THR A 142 -4.13 0.79 -13.72
N ALA A 143 -3.79 1.24 -12.51
CA ALA A 143 -3.90 0.43 -11.31
C ALA A 143 -5.30 0.48 -10.68
N SER A 144 -5.95 1.66 -10.64
CA SER A 144 -7.20 1.87 -9.89
C SER A 144 -8.41 1.23 -10.52
N LEU A 145 -8.55 1.29 -11.85
CA LEU A 145 -9.68 0.71 -12.56
C LEU A 145 -9.75 -0.82 -12.43
N PRO A 146 -8.66 -1.57 -12.70
CA PRO A 146 -8.67 -3.02 -12.43
C PRO A 146 -8.87 -3.35 -10.95
N LEU A 147 -8.32 -2.55 -10.02
CA LEU A 147 -8.51 -2.74 -8.59
C LEU A 147 -10.00 -2.65 -8.20
N CYS A 148 -10.72 -1.66 -8.75
CA CYS A 148 -12.15 -1.51 -8.57
C CYS A 148 -12.93 -2.72 -9.10
N VAL A 149 -12.57 -3.21 -10.29
CA VAL A 149 -13.18 -4.40 -10.89
C VAL A 149 -12.96 -5.62 -10.00
N LEU A 150 -11.73 -5.82 -9.48
CA LEU A 150 -11.43 -6.95 -8.59
C LEU A 150 -12.23 -6.90 -7.28
N MET A 151 -12.50 -5.72 -6.72
CA MET A 151 -13.38 -5.58 -5.56
C MET A 151 -14.82 -6.01 -5.90
N ALA A 152 -15.31 -5.64 -7.07
CA ALA A 152 -16.66 -5.94 -7.53
C ALA A 152 -16.84 -7.39 -8.00
N LEU A 153 -15.75 -8.11 -8.36
CA LEU A 153 -15.80 -9.54 -8.72
C LEU A 153 -16.17 -10.46 -7.55
N SER A 154 -16.17 -9.96 -6.34
CA SER A 154 -16.71 -10.69 -5.19
C SER A 154 -18.20 -10.93 -5.38
N ASP A 155 -18.66 -12.18 -5.27
CA ASP A 155 -20.08 -12.56 -5.36
C ASP A 155 -20.91 -12.04 -4.17
N LYS A 156 -20.49 -10.97 -3.51
CA LYS A 156 -21.10 -10.42 -2.31
C LYS A 156 -21.54 -8.99 -2.51
N ARG A 157 -22.72 -8.67 -1.93
CA ARG A 157 -23.27 -7.32 -1.93
C ARG A 157 -22.28 -6.28 -1.40
N TYR A 158 -21.59 -6.60 -0.30
CA TYR A 158 -20.61 -5.71 0.32
C TYR A 158 -19.35 -5.49 -0.53
N GLY A 159 -18.93 -6.51 -1.28
CA GLY A 159 -17.83 -6.36 -2.26
C GLY A 159 -18.20 -5.44 -3.41
N LEU A 160 -19.41 -5.59 -3.94
CA LEU A 160 -19.94 -4.69 -4.97
C LEU A 160 -20.07 -3.26 -4.45
N GLU A 161 -20.60 -3.07 -3.23
CA GLU A 161 -20.71 -1.76 -2.58
C GLU A 161 -19.32 -1.13 -2.37
N ALA A 162 -18.33 -1.92 -1.92
CA ALA A 162 -16.94 -1.49 -1.77
C ALA A 162 -16.33 -1.03 -3.10
N GLY A 163 -16.55 -1.80 -4.18
CA GLY A 163 -16.10 -1.46 -5.53
C GLY A 163 -16.71 -0.14 -6.03
N ILE A 164 -18.03 0.05 -5.85
CA ILE A 164 -18.71 1.29 -6.25
C ILE A 164 -18.20 2.49 -5.42
N LYS A 165 -18.03 2.35 -4.10
CA LYS A 165 -17.49 3.42 -3.23
C LYS A 165 -16.07 3.80 -3.66
N TYR A 166 -15.21 2.80 -3.88
CA TYR A 166 -13.84 3.06 -4.31
C TYR A 166 -13.79 3.72 -5.69
N PHE A 167 -14.62 3.27 -6.64
CA PHE A 167 -14.70 3.85 -7.98
C PHE A 167 -15.16 5.31 -7.95
N THR A 168 -16.27 5.61 -7.27
CA THR A 168 -16.84 6.97 -7.26
C THR A 168 -15.90 7.98 -6.59
N MET A 169 -15.33 7.61 -5.44
CA MET A 169 -14.38 8.48 -4.74
C MET A 169 -13.03 8.54 -5.48
N GLY A 170 -12.61 7.46 -6.12
CA GLY A 170 -11.42 7.40 -6.95
C GLY A 170 -11.51 8.30 -8.17
N ALA A 171 -12.63 8.23 -8.91
CA ALA A 171 -12.88 9.10 -10.06
C ALA A 171 -12.85 10.59 -9.68
N MET A 172 -13.40 10.94 -8.51
CA MET A 172 -13.32 12.32 -7.99
C MET A 172 -11.87 12.71 -7.68
N ALA A 173 -11.10 11.80 -7.07
CA ALA A 173 -9.68 12.04 -6.79
C ALA A 173 -8.85 12.21 -8.07
N SER A 174 -9.12 11.43 -9.11
CA SER A 174 -8.49 11.58 -10.42
C SER A 174 -8.84 12.90 -11.09
N ALA A 175 -10.07 13.36 -10.97
CA ALA A 175 -10.46 14.69 -11.43
C ALA A 175 -9.71 15.80 -10.68
N PHE A 176 -9.56 15.67 -9.36
CA PHE A 176 -8.74 16.60 -8.57
C PHE A 176 -7.28 16.57 -9.00
N PHE A 177 -6.73 15.39 -9.27
CA PHE A 177 -5.36 15.27 -9.77
C PHE A 177 -5.19 16.01 -11.10
N ALA A 178 -6.11 15.80 -12.05
CA ALA A 178 -6.08 16.46 -13.35
C ALA A 178 -6.21 17.99 -13.23
N MET A 179 -7.10 18.48 -12.36
CA MET A 179 -7.24 19.91 -12.09
C MET A 179 -5.99 20.51 -11.43
N GLY A 180 -5.38 19.80 -10.51
CA GLY A 180 -4.11 20.21 -9.90
C GLY A 180 -2.97 20.26 -10.90
N ALA A 181 -2.84 19.23 -11.74
CA ALA A 181 -1.86 19.18 -12.83
C ALA A 181 -2.06 20.34 -13.83
N MET A 182 -3.31 20.63 -14.19
CA MET A 182 -3.63 21.78 -15.05
C MET A 182 -3.19 23.12 -14.41
N ALA A 183 -3.42 23.30 -13.11
CA ALA A 183 -3.04 24.53 -12.42
C ALA A 183 -1.51 24.70 -12.41
N PHE A 184 -0.73 23.65 -12.18
CA PHE A 184 0.73 23.70 -12.27
C PHE A 184 1.20 23.91 -13.70
N TYR A 185 0.56 23.31 -14.70
CA TYR A 185 0.86 23.59 -16.10
C TYR A 185 0.64 25.07 -16.46
N LEU A 186 -0.45 25.67 -15.99
CA LEU A 186 -0.74 27.09 -16.21
C LEU A 186 0.26 28.01 -15.48
N LEU A 187 0.80 27.55 -14.34
CA LEU A 187 1.77 28.30 -13.54
C LEU A 187 3.19 28.24 -14.14
N THR A 188 3.62 27.05 -14.57
CA THR A 188 5.03 26.77 -14.91
C THR A 188 5.26 26.46 -16.38
N GLY A 189 4.21 26.18 -17.16
CA GLY A 189 4.30 25.75 -18.56
C GLY A 189 4.72 24.29 -18.72
N SER A 190 4.87 23.51 -17.62
CA SER A 190 5.34 22.13 -17.64
C SER A 190 4.49 21.22 -16.75
N LEU A 191 4.49 19.92 -17.06
CA LEU A 191 3.94 18.85 -16.22
C LEU A 191 5.04 17.95 -15.64
N ASN A 192 6.30 18.21 -15.95
CA ASN A 192 7.45 17.51 -15.37
C ASN A 192 7.74 18.07 -13.97
N LEU A 193 7.88 17.18 -12.96
CA LEU A 193 8.03 17.55 -11.56
C LEU A 193 9.35 18.30 -11.29
N GLU A 194 10.44 17.92 -11.96
CA GLU A 194 11.73 18.62 -11.82
C GLU A 194 11.64 20.04 -12.34
N VAL A 195 10.99 20.24 -13.50
CA VAL A 195 10.80 21.58 -14.08
C VAL A 195 9.89 22.42 -13.20
N ILE A 196 8.82 21.82 -12.62
CA ILE A 196 7.94 22.51 -11.67
C ILE A 196 8.73 22.92 -10.42
N SER A 197 9.50 22.01 -9.83
CA SER A 197 10.34 22.29 -8.67
C SER A 197 11.36 23.39 -8.96
N LEU A 198 12.09 23.30 -10.07
CA LEU A 198 13.04 24.31 -10.50
C LEU A 198 12.39 25.67 -10.67
N TYR A 199 11.21 25.75 -11.32
CA TYR A 199 10.47 26.99 -11.49
C TYR A 199 10.09 27.62 -10.15
N LEU A 200 9.58 26.82 -9.20
CA LEU A 200 9.21 27.30 -7.87
C LEU A 200 10.42 27.85 -7.09
N HIS A 201 11.61 27.27 -7.30
CA HIS A 201 12.84 27.72 -6.65
C HIS A 201 13.44 28.98 -7.29
N THR A 202 13.38 29.11 -8.62
CA THR A 202 14.03 30.20 -9.36
C THR A 202 13.14 31.44 -9.50
N GLU A 203 11.90 31.25 -9.92
CA GLU A 203 10.95 32.35 -10.17
C GLU A 203 10.03 32.61 -8.96
N GLY A 204 10.00 31.68 -7.98
CA GLY A 204 9.09 31.74 -6.86
C GLY A 204 7.63 31.53 -7.27
N ILE A 205 6.70 31.92 -6.41
CA ILE A 205 5.27 31.80 -6.68
C ILE A 205 4.76 33.05 -7.40
N THR A 206 4.82 33.03 -8.73
CA THR A 206 4.36 34.15 -9.56
C THR A 206 2.85 34.37 -9.47
N ASN A 207 2.06 33.31 -9.25
CA ASN A 207 0.61 33.38 -9.05
C ASN A 207 0.17 32.52 -7.85
N PRO A 208 0.00 33.12 -6.66
CA PRO A 208 -0.37 32.41 -5.44
C PRO A 208 -1.71 31.65 -5.53
N MET A 209 -2.66 32.14 -6.34
CA MET A 209 -3.97 31.49 -6.50
C MET A 209 -3.85 30.19 -7.29
N LEU A 210 -3.10 30.18 -8.39
CA LEU A 210 -2.84 28.98 -9.17
C LEU A 210 -2.04 27.96 -8.37
N PHE A 211 -1.02 28.40 -7.62
CA PHE A 211 -0.25 27.52 -6.75
C PHE A 211 -1.13 26.88 -5.67
N ALA A 212 -1.93 27.68 -4.95
CA ALA A 212 -2.82 27.17 -3.92
C ALA A 212 -3.86 26.19 -4.48
N MET A 213 -4.46 26.52 -5.63
CA MET A 213 -5.41 25.64 -6.31
C MET A 213 -4.73 24.31 -6.69
N GLY A 214 -3.57 24.36 -7.31
CA GLY A 214 -2.81 23.16 -7.70
C GLY A 214 -2.41 22.30 -6.50
N ALA A 215 -1.85 22.90 -5.46
CA ALA A 215 -1.43 22.21 -4.24
C ALA A 215 -2.61 21.54 -3.52
N ILE A 216 -3.72 22.25 -3.29
CA ILE A 216 -4.89 21.72 -2.59
C ILE A 216 -5.52 20.54 -3.36
N PHE A 217 -5.66 20.64 -4.68
CA PHE A 217 -6.21 19.56 -5.49
C PHE A 217 -5.31 18.34 -5.53
N LEU A 218 -3.99 18.50 -5.66
CA LEU A 218 -3.05 17.39 -5.66
C LEU A 218 -2.92 16.75 -4.26
N ILE A 219 -2.93 17.52 -3.19
CA ILE A 219 -3.00 17.02 -1.81
C ILE A 219 -4.28 16.20 -1.60
N GLY A 220 -5.42 16.67 -2.08
CA GLY A 220 -6.69 15.95 -1.99
C GLY A 220 -6.66 14.63 -2.77
N ALA A 221 -6.12 14.62 -3.99
CA ALA A 221 -6.03 13.44 -4.83
C ALA A 221 -5.10 12.36 -4.24
N ILE A 222 -3.90 12.74 -3.86
CA ILE A 222 -2.95 11.83 -3.24
C ILE A 222 -3.44 11.44 -1.83
N GLY A 223 -4.01 12.38 -1.08
CA GLY A 223 -4.61 12.14 0.23
C GLY A 223 -5.69 11.04 0.20
N PHE A 224 -6.54 11.01 -0.83
CA PHE A 224 -7.45 9.89 -1.07
C PHE A 224 -6.67 8.58 -1.27
N LYS A 225 -5.66 8.56 -2.14
CA LYS A 225 -4.92 7.34 -2.50
C LYS A 225 -4.21 6.72 -1.30
N VAL A 226 -3.58 7.53 -0.45
CA VAL A 226 -2.87 7.07 0.76
C VAL A 226 -3.73 7.13 2.02
N SER A 227 -5.01 7.46 1.88
CA SER A 227 -6.03 7.50 2.95
C SER A 227 -5.71 8.48 4.07
N LEU A 228 -5.31 9.72 3.74
CA LEU A 228 -5.14 10.78 4.72
C LEU A 228 -6.50 11.29 5.23
N VAL A 229 -6.58 11.70 6.48
CA VAL A 229 -7.75 12.39 7.00
C VAL A 229 -7.78 13.81 6.42
N PRO A 230 -8.91 14.26 5.84
CA PRO A 230 -10.28 13.70 5.85
C PRO A 230 -10.61 12.72 4.69
N PHE A 231 -9.73 12.43 3.77
CA PHE A 231 -9.98 11.64 2.55
C PHE A 231 -10.01 10.11 2.77
N HIS A 232 -10.03 9.64 4.01
CA HIS A 232 -9.86 8.24 4.43
C HIS A 232 -11.15 7.41 4.50
N THR A 233 -12.32 8.03 4.40
CA THR A 233 -13.62 7.42 4.76
C THR A 233 -13.99 6.17 3.94
N TRP A 234 -13.42 6.00 2.75
CA TRP A 234 -13.63 4.85 1.89
C TRP A 234 -12.98 3.56 2.43
N MET A 235 -11.88 3.69 3.16
CA MET A 235 -10.99 2.57 3.47
C MET A 235 -11.60 1.53 4.43
N PRO A 236 -12.26 1.89 5.55
CA PRO A 236 -12.86 0.90 6.44
C PRO A 236 -13.94 0.07 5.75
N ASP A 237 -14.77 0.69 4.92
CA ASP A 237 -15.86 0.02 4.20
C ASP A 237 -15.32 -0.90 3.10
N VAL A 238 -14.27 -0.46 2.39
CA VAL A 238 -13.60 -1.28 1.38
C VAL A 238 -12.93 -2.50 2.00
N TYR A 239 -12.30 -2.35 3.18
CA TYR A 239 -11.71 -3.50 3.87
C TYR A 239 -12.79 -4.47 4.33
N GLU A 240 -13.88 -3.96 4.91
CA GLU A 240 -14.99 -4.78 5.38
C GLU A 240 -15.65 -5.56 4.23
N GLY A 241 -15.86 -4.91 3.08
CA GLY A 241 -16.51 -5.52 1.91
C GLY A 241 -15.68 -6.56 1.17
N ASN A 242 -14.35 -6.57 1.34
CA ASN A 242 -13.46 -7.46 0.61
C ASN A 242 -12.91 -8.59 1.48
N ASN A 243 -12.39 -9.65 0.83
CA ASN A 243 -11.70 -10.71 1.55
C ASN A 243 -10.38 -10.20 2.19
N PRO A 244 -9.87 -10.88 3.24
CA PRO A 244 -8.67 -10.45 3.94
C PRO A 244 -7.43 -10.32 3.04
N VAL A 245 -7.26 -11.19 2.04
CA VAL A 245 -6.12 -11.13 1.11
C VAL A 245 -6.13 -9.83 0.32
N PHE A 246 -7.30 -9.48 -0.22
CA PHE A 246 -7.45 -8.28 -1.02
C PHE A 246 -7.38 -7.00 -0.17
N ALA A 247 -7.93 -7.05 1.05
CA ALA A 247 -7.77 -5.96 2.02
C ALA A 247 -6.29 -5.73 2.38
N SER A 248 -5.49 -6.80 2.54
CA SER A 248 -4.04 -6.70 2.71
C SER A 248 -3.36 -6.05 1.50
N TYR A 249 -3.72 -6.45 0.28
CA TYR A 249 -3.19 -5.87 -0.95
C TYR A 249 -3.39 -4.35 -1.00
N ILE A 250 -4.63 -3.91 -0.75
CA ILE A 250 -4.99 -2.47 -0.74
C ILE A 250 -4.26 -1.70 0.37
N SER A 251 -3.93 -2.37 1.48
CA SER A 251 -3.21 -1.76 2.60
C SER A 251 -1.77 -1.42 2.27
N ILE A 252 -1.14 -2.15 1.39
CA ILE A 252 0.31 -2.13 1.16
C ILE A 252 0.63 -1.47 -0.17
N VAL A 253 0.28 -2.12 -1.28
CA VAL A 253 0.77 -1.77 -2.61
C VAL A 253 0.35 -0.37 -3.08
N PRO A 254 -0.95 0.02 -3.02
CA PRO A 254 -1.38 1.37 -3.40
C PRO A 254 -0.79 2.47 -2.52
N LYS A 255 -0.53 2.17 -1.25
CA LYS A 255 0.03 3.16 -0.32
C LYS A 255 1.49 3.41 -0.58
N ILE A 256 2.30 2.36 -0.78
CA ILE A 256 3.71 2.51 -1.15
C ILE A 256 3.83 3.39 -2.40
N ALA A 257 3.10 3.05 -3.47
CA ALA A 257 3.11 3.83 -4.69
C ALA A 257 2.64 5.29 -4.48
N GLY A 258 1.57 5.47 -3.69
CA GLY A 258 1.06 6.80 -3.37
C GLY A 258 2.03 7.65 -2.56
N PHE A 259 2.78 7.04 -1.62
CA PHE A 259 3.78 7.78 -0.82
C PHE A 259 5.03 8.13 -1.63
N VAL A 260 5.45 7.32 -2.59
CA VAL A 260 6.53 7.71 -3.51
C VAL A 260 6.14 8.95 -4.31
N VAL A 261 4.94 8.96 -4.88
CA VAL A 261 4.42 10.15 -5.57
C VAL A 261 4.28 11.32 -4.62
N ALA A 262 3.81 11.08 -3.38
CA ALA A 262 3.74 12.12 -2.36
C ALA A 262 5.11 12.73 -2.05
N THR A 263 6.17 11.92 -1.93
CA THR A 263 7.54 12.39 -1.69
C THR A 263 8.01 13.30 -2.82
N ARG A 264 7.85 12.88 -4.08
CA ARG A 264 8.24 13.67 -5.25
C ARG A 264 7.44 14.98 -5.35
N LEU A 265 6.13 14.90 -5.21
CA LEU A 265 5.22 16.01 -5.42
C LEU A 265 5.20 16.99 -4.25
N PHE A 266 5.07 16.47 -3.03
CA PHE A 266 4.96 17.31 -1.83
C PHE A 266 6.32 17.88 -1.44
N GLY A 267 7.43 17.19 -1.75
CA GLY A 267 8.78 17.76 -1.61
C GLY A 267 8.90 19.10 -2.30
N ALA A 268 8.48 19.20 -3.57
CA ALA A 268 8.48 20.45 -4.30
C ALA A 268 7.65 21.57 -3.66
N PHE A 269 6.59 21.24 -2.90
CA PHE A 269 5.78 22.23 -2.17
C PHE A 269 6.41 22.62 -0.83
N ILE A 270 6.92 21.64 -0.10
CA ILE A 270 7.56 21.82 1.20
C ILE A 270 8.83 22.67 1.07
N ASP A 271 9.60 22.45 0.03
CA ASP A 271 10.83 23.19 -0.27
C ASP A 271 10.60 24.69 -0.53
N THR A 272 9.37 25.09 -0.87
CA THR A 272 9.02 26.52 -0.99
C THR A 272 9.06 27.27 0.35
N ARG A 273 9.08 26.55 1.50
CA ARG A 273 9.08 27.10 2.87
C ARG A 273 7.92 28.07 3.14
N ILE A 274 6.77 27.87 2.53
CA ILE A 274 5.61 28.73 2.72
C ILE A 274 4.86 28.25 3.96
N ALA A 275 4.68 29.14 4.94
CA ALA A 275 4.10 28.84 6.24
C ALA A 275 2.74 28.12 6.17
N TRP A 276 1.79 28.56 5.33
CA TRP A 276 0.50 27.91 5.21
C TRP A 276 0.55 26.50 4.60
N VAL A 277 1.56 26.20 3.76
CA VAL A 277 1.80 24.84 3.23
C VAL A 277 2.25 23.93 4.36
N GLU A 278 3.22 24.37 5.14
CA GLU A 278 3.69 23.64 6.32
C GLU A 278 2.57 23.39 7.31
N ASP A 279 1.75 24.41 7.61
CA ASP A 279 0.60 24.31 8.51
C ASP A 279 -0.42 23.26 8.04
N ILE A 280 -0.73 23.22 6.74
CA ILE A 280 -1.63 22.21 6.16
C ILE A 280 -1.06 20.80 6.35
N PHE A 281 0.22 20.57 6.07
CA PHE A 281 0.84 19.26 6.28
C PHE A 281 0.85 18.86 7.76
N TYR A 282 1.17 19.79 8.67
CA TYR A 282 1.09 19.54 10.11
C TYR A 282 -0.31 19.11 10.53
N VAL A 283 -1.33 19.84 10.12
CA VAL A 283 -2.73 19.51 10.45
C VAL A 283 -3.11 18.12 9.86
N LEU A 284 -2.77 17.85 8.60
CA LEU A 284 -3.05 16.55 7.97
C LEU A 284 -2.37 15.40 8.71
N ILE A 285 -1.10 15.55 9.11
CA ILE A 285 -0.37 14.54 9.86
C ILE A 285 -1.03 14.31 11.22
N LEU A 286 -1.27 15.36 12.00
CA LEU A 286 -1.86 15.27 13.33
C LEU A 286 -3.24 14.60 13.29
N MET A 287 -4.09 14.99 12.34
CA MET A 287 -5.42 14.40 12.15
C MET A 287 -5.31 12.92 11.71
N THR A 288 -4.40 12.60 10.79
CA THR A 288 -4.27 11.26 10.23
C THR A 288 -3.68 10.27 11.24
N ILE A 289 -2.77 10.69 12.11
CA ILE A 289 -2.24 9.84 13.18
C ILE A 289 -3.29 9.66 14.28
N THR A 290 -4.01 10.74 14.66
CA THR A 290 -4.80 10.76 15.91
C THR A 290 -6.23 10.25 15.72
N ILE A 291 -6.98 10.79 14.76
CA ILE A 291 -8.42 10.48 14.59
C ILE A 291 -8.66 8.97 14.36
N PRO A 292 -7.97 8.31 13.43
CA PRO A 292 -8.19 6.88 13.20
C PRO A 292 -7.82 6.01 14.40
N ASN A 293 -6.80 6.38 15.19
CA ASN A 293 -6.44 5.65 16.40
C ASN A 293 -7.55 5.66 17.44
N PHE A 294 -8.19 6.80 17.67
CA PHE A 294 -9.33 6.86 18.58
C PHE A 294 -10.53 6.08 18.05
N ILE A 295 -10.81 6.14 16.74
CA ILE A 295 -11.90 5.36 16.14
C ILE A 295 -11.61 3.86 16.23
N ALA A 296 -10.35 3.42 16.06
CA ALA A 296 -9.92 2.04 16.18
C ALA A 296 -10.22 1.42 17.55
N LEU A 297 -10.17 2.20 18.64
CA LEU A 297 -10.48 1.74 20.00
C LEU A 297 -11.92 1.23 20.14
N TRP A 298 -12.87 1.82 19.42
CA TRP A 298 -14.29 1.44 19.47
C TRP A 298 -14.70 0.36 18.48
N GLN A 299 -13.79 -0.07 17.59
CA GLN A 299 -14.13 -1.11 16.63
C GLN A 299 -14.32 -2.46 17.33
N GLU A 300 -15.34 -3.19 16.93
CA GLU A 300 -15.64 -4.54 17.41
C GLU A 300 -15.15 -5.65 16.47
N ASP A 301 -14.81 -5.29 15.25
CA ASP A 301 -14.26 -6.16 14.20
C ASP A 301 -12.77 -5.89 14.00
N VAL A 302 -11.97 -6.97 14.01
CA VAL A 302 -10.50 -6.89 13.87
C VAL A 302 -10.09 -6.33 12.51
N LYS A 303 -10.80 -6.67 11.43
CA LYS A 303 -10.48 -6.20 10.08
C LYS A 303 -10.75 -4.69 9.94
N ARG A 304 -11.85 -4.17 10.53
CA ARG A 304 -12.11 -2.72 10.58
C ARG A 304 -11.10 -2.01 11.48
N MET A 305 -10.73 -2.60 12.61
CA MET A 305 -9.67 -2.06 13.46
C MET A 305 -8.35 -1.95 12.69
N LEU A 306 -7.95 -2.99 11.93
CA LEU A 306 -6.78 -2.94 11.08
C LEU A 306 -6.88 -1.86 9.98
N ALA A 307 -8.08 -1.60 9.44
CA ALA A 307 -8.28 -0.52 8.47
C ALA A 307 -7.94 0.85 9.08
N TYR A 308 -8.51 1.18 10.24
CA TYR A 308 -8.21 2.44 10.94
C TYR A 308 -6.74 2.52 11.37
N SER A 309 -6.18 1.42 11.85
CA SER A 309 -4.76 1.31 12.12
C SER A 309 -3.91 1.64 10.88
N SER A 310 -4.25 1.10 9.71
CA SER A 310 -3.55 1.38 8.45
C SER A 310 -3.63 2.85 8.03
N ILE A 311 -4.71 3.55 8.36
CA ILE A 311 -4.81 5.01 8.16
C ILE A 311 -3.83 5.75 9.08
N SER A 312 -3.78 5.38 10.36
CA SER A 312 -2.82 5.97 11.30
C SER A 312 -1.37 5.75 10.86
N HIS A 313 -1.03 4.56 10.36
CA HIS A 313 0.29 4.29 9.78
C HIS A 313 0.61 5.18 8.57
N SER A 314 -0.38 5.58 7.77
CA SER A 314 -0.20 6.57 6.71
C SER A 314 0.21 7.95 7.25
N GLY A 315 -0.25 8.31 8.44
CA GLY A 315 0.17 9.55 9.10
C GLY A 315 1.65 9.57 9.50
N PHE A 316 2.20 8.42 9.96
CA PHE A 316 3.64 8.29 10.22
C PHE A 316 4.45 8.44 8.93
N ALA A 317 4.02 7.80 7.85
CA ALA A 317 4.68 7.93 6.55
C ALA A 317 4.59 9.37 5.99
N LEU A 318 3.44 10.05 6.18
CA LEU A 318 3.30 11.45 5.79
C LEU A 318 4.23 12.37 6.59
N ALA A 319 4.50 12.04 7.86
CA ALA A 319 5.48 12.78 8.66
C ALA A 319 6.89 12.66 8.07
N CYS A 320 7.29 11.48 7.62
CA CYS A 320 8.57 11.30 6.92
C CYS A 320 8.64 12.10 5.60
N VAL A 321 7.55 12.10 4.81
CA VAL A 321 7.46 12.93 3.59
C VAL A 321 7.57 14.42 3.92
N PHE A 322 6.94 14.88 5.00
CA PHE A 322 6.97 16.28 5.42
C PHE A 322 8.35 16.73 5.91
N ILE A 323 9.08 15.88 6.64
CA ILE A 323 10.44 16.17 7.10
C ILE A 323 11.39 16.34 5.91
N HIS A 324 11.20 15.55 4.88
CA HIS A 324 11.87 15.64 3.57
C HIS A 324 13.41 15.66 3.64
N THR A 325 14.00 14.84 4.50
CA THR A 325 15.44 14.58 4.57
C THR A 325 15.76 13.17 4.04
N GLU A 326 17.00 12.89 3.68
CA GLU A 326 17.44 11.56 3.26
C GLU A 326 17.10 10.52 4.34
N ASP A 327 17.41 10.80 5.61
CA ASP A 327 17.09 9.92 6.74
C ASP A 327 15.59 9.68 6.90
N SER A 328 14.75 10.70 6.66
CA SER A 328 13.30 10.55 6.74
C SER A 328 12.75 9.70 5.58
N GLN A 329 13.34 9.77 4.40
CA GLN A 329 12.98 8.93 3.26
C GLN A 329 13.39 7.47 3.50
N GLN A 330 14.59 7.23 4.03
CA GLN A 330 15.02 5.89 4.45
C GLN A 330 14.10 5.33 5.54
N ALA A 331 13.75 6.14 6.55
CA ALA A 331 12.81 5.77 7.59
C ALA A 331 11.44 5.35 7.01
N MET A 332 10.93 6.07 6.00
CA MET A 332 9.68 5.74 5.31
C MET A 332 9.74 4.38 4.61
N PHE A 333 10.83 4.07 3.90
CA PHE A 333 10.97 2.78 3.21
C PHE A 333 11.11 1.61 4.18
N VAL A 334 11.95 1.75 5.20
CA VAL A 334 12.06 0.75 6.27
C VAL A 334 10.69 0.53 6.91
N TYR A 335 9.96 1.61 7.17
CA TYR A 335 8.61 1.55 7.73
C TYR A 335 7.66 0.71 6.87
N TRP A 336 7.57 1.01 5.56
CA TRP A 336 6.68 0.30 4.64
C TRP A 336 7.07 -1.15 4.42
N PHE A 337 8.37 -1.43 4.35
CA PHE A 337 8.87 -2.80 4.22
C PHE A 337 8.49 -3.65 5.44
N MET A 338 8.74 -3.13 6.65
CA MET A 338 8.39 -3.81 7.89
C MET A 338 6.86 -3.94 8.09
N PHE A 339 6.12 -2.90 7.69
CA PHE A 339 4.66 -2.91 7.70
C PHE A 339 4.10 -3.97 6.76
N ALA A 340 4.64 -4.13 5.54
CA ALA A 340 4.18 -5.08 4.55
C ALA A 340 4.19 -6.51 5.10
N PHE A 341 5.29 -6.98 5.68
CA PHE A 341 5.36 -8.32 6.28
C PHE A 341 4.32 -8.53 7.36
N THR A 342 4.19 -7.54 8.24
CA THR A 342 3.29 -7.65 9.38
C THR A 342 1.83 -7.68 8.93
N TYR A 343 1.46 -6.87 7.93
CA TYR A 343 0.10 -6.83 7.39
C TYR A 343 -0.23 -8.07 6.56
N ILE A 344 0.67 -8.55 5.71
CA ILE A 344 0.48 -9.81 4.98
C ILE A 344 0.24 -10.96 5.96
N GLY A 345 1.03 -11.02 7.04
CA GLY A 345 0.87 -12.02 8.07
C GLY A 345 -0.43 -11.91 8.85
N ALA A 346 -0.79 -10.71 9.32
CA ALA A 346 -2.01 -10.47 10.08
C ALA A 346 -3.28 -10.77 9.26
N PHE A 347 -3.35 -10.30 8.02
CA PHE A 347 -4.46 -10.61 7.13
C PHE A 347 -4.46 -12.05 6.63
N GLY A 348 -3.29 -12.64 6.43
CA GLY A 348 -3.15 -14.08 6.15
C GLY A 348 -3.74 -14.94 7.27
N LEU A 349 -3.54 -14.52 8.53
CA LEU A 349 -4.16 -15.16 9.69
C LEU A 349 -5.70 -15.00 9.68
N LEU A 350 -6.21 -13.81 9.35
CA LEU A 350 -7.66 -13.63 9.18
C LEU A 350 -8.21 -14.51 8.06
N TRP A 351 -7.49 -14.66 6.95
CA TRP A 351 -7.84 -15.51 5.81
C TRP A 351 -7.84 -17.00 6.18
N LEU A 352 -6.86 -17.44 6.95
CA LEU A 352 -6.77 -18.81 7.47
C LEU A 352 -7.96 -19.15 8.38
N LEU A 353 -8.38 -18.22 9.21
CA LEU A 353 -9.48 -18.35 10.18
C LEU A 353 -10.85 -18.02 9.58
N LYS A 354 -11.00 -18.05 8.27
CA LYS A 354 -12.25 -17.78 7.58
C LYS A 354 -13.28 -18.86 7.91
N SER A 355 -14.47 -18.46 8.38
CA SER A 355 -15.63 -19.32 8.48
C SER A 355 -16.31 -19.50 7.13
N ARG A 356 -17.06 -20.58 6.95
CA ARG A 356 -17.87 -20.80 5.74
C ARG A 356 -18.97 -19.75 5.67
N GLU A 357 -18.97 -18.98 4.62
CA GLU A 357 -20.04 -18.05 4.33
C GLU A 357 -21.20 -18.79 3.67
N LYS A 358 -22.41 -18.51 4.13
CA LYS A 358 -23.60 -19.24 3.70
C LYS A 358 -24.51 -18.43 2.80
N THR A 359 -24.44 -17.09 2.83
CA THR A 359 -25.40 -16.22 2.15
C THR A 359 -24.74 -15.06 1.42
N TRP A 360 -25.44 -14.51 0.39
CA TRP A 360 -25.05 -13.32 -0.35
C TRP A 360 -24.86 -12.07 0.53
N ASP A 361 -25.65 -11.94 1.58
CA ASP A 361 -25.63 -10.78 2.49
C ASP A 361 -24.62 -10.91 3.63
N GLU A 362 -23.85 -11.99 3.72
CA GLU A 362 -22.85 -12.16 4.79
C GLU A 362 -21.62 -11.26 4.55
N ARG A 363 -21.24 -10.55 5.61
CA ARG A 363 -20.00 -9.78 5.66
C ARG A 363 -18.80 -10.69 5.92
N TYR A 364 -17.62 -10.22 5.57
CA TYR A 364 -16.36 -10.85 6.00
C TYR A 364 -16.03 -10.46 7.45
N ASP A 365 -16.89 -10.83 8.38
CA ASP A 365 -16.77 -10.42 9.77
C ASP A 365 -15.70 -11.20 10.52
N HIS A 366 -14.88 -10.45 11.24
CA HIS A 366 -13.85 -10.97 12.13
C HIS A 366 -13.96 -10.32 13.51
N PRO A 367 -15.10 -10.50 14.22
CA PRO A 367 -15.29 -9.93 15.55
C PRO A 367 -14.25 -10.49 16.52
N TYR A 368 -13.85 -9.72 17.54
CA TYR A 368 -12.87 -10.14 18.53
C TYR A 368 -13.28 -11.45 19.21
N SER A 369 -14.58 -11.66 19.42
CA SER A 369 -15.12 -12.90 20.02
C SER A 369 -14.75 -14.16 19.24
N LYS A 370 -14.57 -14.07 17.92
CA LYS A 370 -14.14 -15.18 17.07
C LYS A 370 -12.76 -15.73 17.46
N PHE A 371 -11.91 -14.89 18.03
CA PHE A 371 -10.55 -15.25 18.43
C PHE A 371 -10.45 -15.71 19.88
N ASN A 372 -11.54 -15.70 20.65
CA ASN A 372 -11.53 -16.04 22.07
C ASN A 372 -10.96 -17.42 22.33
N GLY A 373 -9.90 -17.49 23.15
CA GLY A 373 -9.27 -18.73 23.57
C GLY A 373 -8.57 -19.50 22.46
N LEU A 374 -8.16 -18.84 21.39
CA LEU A 374 -7.47 -19.44 20.24
C LEU A 374 -6.22 -20.23 20.66
N ILE A 375 -5.52 -19.79 21.70
CA ILE A 375 -4.35 -20.49 22.25
C ILE A 375 -4.67 -21.91 22.71
N LYS A 376 -5.90 -22.17 23.16
CA LYS A 376 -6.31 -23.50 23.64
C LYS A 376 -6.71 -24.43 22.51
N THR A 377 -7.21 -23.89 21.41
CA THR A 377 -7.71 -24.67 20.26
C THR A 377 -6.65 -24.82 19.18
N HIS A 378 -5.95 -23.74 18.85
CA HIS A 378 -4.93 -23.67 17.80
C HIS A 378 -3.71 -22.87 18.28
N PRO A 379 -2.86 -23.44 19.14
CA PRO A 379 -1.74 -22.72 19.79
C PRO A 379 -0.76 -22.08 18.80
N LEU A 380 -0.42 -22.80 17.72
CA LEU A 380 0.48 -22.25 16.69
C LEU A 380 -0.09 -20.98 16.06
N VAL A 381 -1.38 -20.98 15.72
CA VAL A 381 -2.04 -19.83 15.08
C VAL A 381 -2.12 -18.63 16.03
N ALA A 382 -2.38 -18.89 17.32
CA ALA A 382 -2.39 -17.84 18.34
C ALA A 382 -1.00 -17.21 18.55
N ILE A 383 0.07 -18.03 18.56
CA ILE A 383 1.45 -17.55 18.69
C ILE A 383 1.84 -16.72 17.48
N LEU A 384 1.54 -17.17 16.25
CA LEU A 384 1.78 -16.39 15.03
C LEU A 384 1.01 -15.06 15.06
N GLY A 385 -0.26 -15.09 15.53
CA GLY A 385 -1.06 -13.88 15.73
C GLY A 385 -0.45 -12.90 16.73
N ALA A 386 0.12 -13.41 17.83
CA ALA A 386 0.82 -12.58 18.82
C ALA A 386 2.05 -11.87 18.23
N ILE A 387 2.82 -12.55 17.39
CA ILE A 387 3.98 -11.95 16.69
C ILE A 387 3.52 -10.75 15.85
N PHE A 388 2.46 -10.89 15.06
CA PHE A 388 1.95 -9.78 14.25
C PHE A 388 1.36 -8.66 15.11
N VAL A 389 0.65 -8.98 16.18
CA VAL A 389 0.13 -7.98 17.12
C VAL A 389 1.24 -7.16 17.76
N PHE A 390 2.31 -7.81 18.25
CA PHE A 390 3.46 -7.11 18.80
C PHE A 390 4.19 -6.28 17.74
N GLY A 391 4.30 -6.81 16.51
CA GLY A 391 4.84 -6.08 15.38
C GLY A 391 4.08 -4.78 15.11
N LEU A 392 2.75 -4.85 14.97
CA LEU A 392 1.89 -3.69 14.72
C LEU A 392 1.87 -2.68 15.86
N ALA A 393 1.89 -3.16 17.12
CA ALA A 393 2.00 -2.30 18.28
C ALA A 393 3.32 -1.50 18.29
N GLY A 394 4.34 -2.00 17.59
CA GLY A 394 5.66 -1.38 17.57
C GLY A 394 6.44 -1.65 18.84
N ILE A 395 6.45 -2.91 19.29
CA ILE A 395 7.20 -3.35 20.47
C ILE A 395 8.54 -3.95 20.01
N PRO A 396 9.69 -3.54 20.58
CA PRO A 396 10.95 -4.19 20.26
C PRO A 396 10.93 -5.68 20.70
N PRO A 397 11.52 -6.59 19.95
CA PRO A 397 12.35 -6.43 18.75
C PRO A 397 11.59 -6.58 17.42
N PHE A 398 10.25 -6.49 17.42
CA PHE A 398 9.42 -6.77 16.26
C PHE A 398 9.48 -5.67 15.19
N SER A 399 9.01 -6.02 13.98
CA SER A 399 9.22 -5.31 12.71
C SER A 399 8.88 -3.82 12.69
N VAL A 400 7.63 -3.44 12.93
CA VAL A 400 7.17 -2.03 12.75
C VAL A 400 7.78 -1.07 13.77
N PHE A 401 8.34 -1.60 14.89
CA PHE A 401 9.08 -0.79 15.85
C PHE A 401 10.20 0.01 15.17
N TRP A 402 10.96 -0.63 14.31
CA TRP A 402 12.11 0.01 13.65
C TRP A 402 11.72 1.18 12.77
N GLY A 403 10.68 1.00 11.95
CA GLY A 403 10.16 2.09 11.13
C GLY A 403 9.60 3.25 11.95
N LYS A 404 8.87 2.96 13.05
CA LYS A 404 8.40 4.01 13.97
C LYS A 404 9.55 4.73 14.67
N PHE A 405 10.57 3.98 15.09
CA PHE A 405 11.74 4.53 15.77
C PHE A 405 12.48 5.52 14.86
N LEU A 406 12.82 5.10 13.64
CA LEU A 406 13.51 5.96 12.66
C LEU A 406 12.67 7.20 12.28
N ALA A 407 11.35 7.04 12.13
CA ALA A 407 10.48 8.17 11.84
C ALA A 407 10.41 9.19 12.98
N VAL A 408 10.42 8.73 14.24
CA VAL A 408 10.49 9.62 15.41
C VAL A 408 11.87 10.26 15.54
N GLU A 409 12.93 9.51 15.29
CA GLU A 409 14.33 10.01 15.29
C GLU A 409 14.49 11.13 14.27
N SER A 410 14.08 10.93 13.00
CA SER A 410 14.09 11.98 11.97
C SER A 410 13.31 13.23 12.36
N ALA A 411 12.16 13.05 13.06
CA ALA A 411 11.37 14.19 13.53
C ALA A 411 12.10 15.00 14.63
N LEU A 412 12.85 14.32 15.51
CA LEU A 412 13.63 14.98 16.57
C LEU A 412 14.85 15.70 15.99
N GLU A 413 15.57 15.08 15.08
CA GLU A 413 16.75 15.65 14.41
C GLU A 413 16.40 16.90 13.60
N SER A 414 15.22 16.88 12.97
CA SER A 414 14.67 18.03 12.23
C SER A 414 13.96 19.07 13.11
N ASN A 415 14.10 18.99 14.45
CA ASN A 415 13.48 19.89 15.42
C ASN A 415 11.94 19.93 15.42
N HIS A 416 11.26 18.91 14.88
CA HIS A 416 9.81 18.75 14.91
C HIS A 416 9.34 18.02 16.18
N ILE A 417 9.68 18.58 17.37
CA ILE A 417 9.45 17.94 18.68
C ILE A 417 7.97 17.61 18.91
N LEU A 418 7.05 18.52 18.55
CA LEU A 418 5.60 18.29 18.70
C LEU A 418 5.17 17.06 17.91
N LEU A 419 5.67 16.91 16.68
CA LEU A 419 5.36 15.78 15.82
C LEU A 419 5.87 14.47 16.44
N ALA A 420 7.10 14.42 16.92
CA ALA A 420 7.66 13.27 17.61
C ALA A 420 6.84 12.85 18.83
N VAL A 421 6.42 13.81 19.67
CA VAL A 421 5.56 13.56 20.83
C VAL A 421 4.21 12.97 20.42
N VAL A 422 3.57 13.53 19.40
CA VAL A 422 2.27 13.03 18.90
C VAL A 422 2.42 11.61 18.35
N MET A 423 3.48 11.30 17.60
CA MET A 423 3.78 9.97 17.12
C MET A 423 3.94 8.95 18.24
N LEU A 424 4.69 9.28 19.30
CA LEU A 424 4.89 8.43 20.48
C LEU A 424 3.60 8.19 21.25
N VAL A 425 2.84 9.25 21.55
CA VAL A 425 1.56 9.14 22.27
C VAL A 425 0.57 8.29 21.50
N ASN A 426 0.44 8.49 20.21
CA ASN A 426 -0.46 7.71 19.36
C ASN A 426 0.00 6.26 19.18
N SER A 427 1.30 5.97 19.21
CA SER A 427 1.81 4.60 19.27
C SER A 427 1.38 3.90 20.56
N ALA A 428 1.40 4.59 21.70
CA ALA A 428 0.90 4.06 22.96
C ALA A 428 -0.63 3.82 22.91
N VAL A 429 -1.40 4.73 22.34
CA VAL A 429 -2.85 4.55 22.12
C VAL A 429 -3.11 3.32 21.23
N ALA A 430 -2.33 3.15 20.16
CA ALA A 430 -2.47 2.02 19.27
C ALA A 430 -2.27 0.67 19.97
N ALA A 431 -1.38 0.58 20.95
CA ALA A 431 -1.12 -0.64 21.71
C ALA A 431 -2.39 -1.17 22.38
N PHE A 432 -3.33 -0.31 22.83
CA PHE A 432 -4.55 -0.75 23.52
C PHE A 432 -5.46 -1.59 22.62
N TYR A 433 -5.76 -1.16 21.38
CA TYR A 433 -6.63 -1.93 20.51
C TYR A 433 -5.94 -3.17 19.95
N TYR A 434 -4.64 -3.17 19.79
CA TYR A 434 -3.89 -4.36 19.42
C TYR A 434 -3.87 -5.38 20.56
N PHE A 435 -3.63 -4.94 21.80
CA PHE A 435 -3.66 -5.84 22.95
C PHE A 435 -5.05 -6.39 23.23
N ARG A 436 -6.12 -5.67 22.89
CA ARG A 436 -7.48 -6.22 22.95
C ARG A 436 -7.61 -7.50 22.11
N TRP A 437 -6.99 -7.53 20.93
CA TRP A 437 -6.96 -8.72 20.08
C TRP A 437 -6.11 -9.84 20.71
N LEU A 438 -4.96 -9.52 21.25
CA LEU A 438 -4.10 -10.47 21.96
C LEU A 438 -4.82 -11.05 23.19
N VAL A 439 -5.50 -10.23 23.99
CA VAL A 439 -6.28 -10.68 25.15
C VAL A 439 -7.37 -11.66 24.72
N ALA A 440 -8.07 -11.39 23.62
CA ALA A 440 -9.06 -12.32 23.08
C ALA A 440 -8.43 -13.69 22.76
N MET A 441 -7.27 -13.71 22.09
CA MET A 441 -6.61 -14.95 21.68
C MET A 441 -6.10 -15.78 22.86
N PHE A 442 -5.56 -15.13 23.90
CA PHE A 442 -4.80 -15.82 24.97
C PHE A 442 -5.59 -16.01 26.27
N PHE A 443 -6.38 -15.02 26.67
CA PHE A 443 -6.96 -14.97 28.02
C PHE A 443 -8.45 -15.25 28.06
N ASN A 444 -9.20 -15.00 27.00
CA ASN A 444 -10.64 -15.25 26.98
C ASN A 444 -10.95 -16.74 26.87
N LYS A 445 -12.15 -17.12 27.35
CA LYS A 445 -12.64 -18.49 27.19
C LYS A 445 -13.14 -18.71 25.77
N PRO A 446 -12.82 -19.86 25.13
CA PRO A 446 -13.36 -20.18 23.82
C PRO A 446 -14.89 -20.26 23.86
N LEU A 447 -15.56 -19.84 22.78
CA LEU A 447 -16.98 -19.99 22.61
C LEU A 447 -17.32 -21.49 22.53
N GLN A 448 -18.27 -21.98 23.34
CA GLN A 448 -18.60 -23.41 23.42
C GLN A 448 -19.04 -24.02 22.08
N SER A 449 -19.72 -23.24 21.23
CA SER A 449 -20.13 -23.65 19.88
C SER A 449 -18.98 -23.86 18.91
N TYR A 450 -17.83 -23.25 19.17
CA TYR A 450 -16.65 -23.35 18.31
C TYR A 450 -15.73 -24.52 18.67
N ALA A 451 -15.80 -25.03 19.90
CA ALA A 451 -14.97 -26.16 20.34
C ALA A 451 -15.35 -27.49 19.69
N GLN A 452 -16.56 -27.61 19.15
CA GLN A 452 -17.07 -28.83 18.52
C GLN A 452 -16.93 -28.91 17.01
N ASN A 453 -16.71 -27.77 16.33
CA ASN A 453 -16.56 -27.70 14.88
C ASN A 453 -15.22 -27.00 14.56
N ASP A 454 -14.37 -27.59 13.77
CA ASP A 454 -13.11 -27.03 13.24
C ASP A 454 -13.29 -25.72 12.41
N ILE A 455 -14.11 -24.78 12.90
CA ILE A 455 -14.51 -23.56 12.19
C ILE A 455 -13.30 -22.64 11.97
N TYR A 456 -12.32 -22.70 12.87
CA TYR A 456 -11.18 -21.77 12.89
C TYR A 456 -10.14 -22.00 11.79
N THR A 457 -9.99 -23.23 11.29
CA THR A 457 -8.96 -23.55 10.30
C THR A 457 -9.54 -24.12 9.02
N GLN A 458 -10.76 -23.74 8.68
CA GLN A 458 -11.44 -24.30 7.51
C GLN A 458 -10.70 -24.01 6.20
N ASN A 459 -9.98 -22.89 6.14
CA ASN A 459 -9.19 -22.49 4.97
C ASN A 459 -7.71 -22.84 5.09
N ALA A 460 -7.31 -23.69 6.02
CA ALA A 460 -5.92 -24.08 6.21
C ALA A 460 -5.40 -24.90 5.02
N THR A 461 -4.50 -24.32 4.25
CA THR A 461 -3.70 -24.96 3.22
C THR A 461 -2.21 -24.77 3.51
N MET A 462 -1.36 -25.66 2.98
CA MET A 462 0.08 -25.55 3.20
C MET A 462 0.67 -24.22 2.68
N PRO A 463 0.27 -23.69 1.51
CA PRO A 463 0.73 -22.38 1.04
C PRO A 463 0.38 -21.24 1.98
N ILE A 464 -0.84 -21.21 2.53
CA ILE A 464 -1.27 -20.15 3.47
C ILE A 464 -0.42 -20.19 4.75
N TYR A 465 -0.20 -21.38 5.32
CA TYR A 465 0.69 -21.52 6.48
C TYR A 465 2.12 -21.11 6.16
N ALA A 466 2.64 -21.50 4.99
CA ALA A 466 3.99 -21.14 4.57
C ALA A 466 4.18 -19.61 4.52
N VAL A 467 3.24 -18.88 3.93
CA VAL A 467 3.27 -17.40 3.91
C VAL A 467 3.20 -16.82 5.32
N ILE A 468 2.25 -17.27 6.15
CA ILE A 468 2.10 -16.72 7.51
C ILE A 468 3.36 -16.98 8.34
N ILE A 469 3.95 -18.17 8.26
CA ILE A 469 5.19 -18.52 8.98
C ILE A 469 6.35 -17.68 8.44
N ALA A 470 6.50 -17.54 7.11
CA ALA A 470 7.54 -16.71 6.52
C ALA A 470 7.44 -15.25 6.98
N MET A 471 6.23 -14.68 7.02
CA MET A 471 5.98 -13.32 7.50
C MET A 471 6.28 -13.19 9.01
N ALA A 472 5.93 -14.18 9.80
CA ALA A 472 6.23 -14.18 11.23
C ALA A 472 7.74 -14.27 11.50
N LEU A 473 8.47 -15.08 10.73
CA LEU A 473 9.93 -15.14 10.79
C LEU A 473 10.55 -13.80 10.38
N ALA A 474 10.08 -13.19 9.29
CA ALA A 474 10.53 -11.86 8.89
C ALA A 474 10.29 -10.81 9.98
N CYS A 475 9.15 -10.85 10.68
CA CYS A 475 8.88 -9.97 11.82
C CYS A 475 9.81 -10.20 12.99
N LEU A 476 10.15 -11.45 13.32
CA LEU A 476 11.06 -11.78 14.42
C LEU A 476 12.52 -11.43 14.10
N PHE A 477 12.94 -11.71 12.88
CA PHE A 477 14.33 -11.47 12.44
C PHE A 477 14.55 -10.07 11.85
N SER A 478 13.57 -9.19 11.95
CA SER A 478 13.64 -7.82 11.43
C SER A 478 14.86 -7.03 11.97
N VAL A 479 15.28 -7.27 13.21
CA VAL A 479 16.49 -6.69 13.81
C VAL A 479 17.73 -6.94 12.94
N PHE A 480 17.89 -8.18 12.45
CA PHE A 480 19.03 -8.57 11.64
C PHE A 480 18.96 -8.05 10.21
N MET A 481 17.73 -7.78 9.73
CA MET A 481 17.51 -7.22 8.39
C MET A 481 17.76 -5.70 8.34
N MET A 482 17.70 -5.01 9.49
CA MET A 482 17.78 -3.54 9.56
C MET A 482 19.02 -2.99 8.88
N ARG A 483 20.20 -3.52 9.23
CA ARG A 483 21.46 -3.02 8.67
C ARG A 483 21.50 -3.17 7.15
N GLY A 484 21.16 -4.34 6.65
CA GLY A 484 21.12 -4.58 5.20
C GLY A 484 20.07 -3.75 4.48
N LEU A 485 18.93 -3.44 5.13
CA LEU A 485 17.90 -2.57 4.58
C LEU A 485 18.37 -1.11 4.50
N LEU A 486 19.03 -0.61 5.55
CA LEU A 486 19.59 0.74 5.55
C LEU A 486 20.70 0.88 4.49
N GLU A 487 21.57 -0.13 4.36
CA GLU A 487 22.61 -0.17 3.31
C GLU A 487 22.00 -0.27 1.88
N PHE A 488 20.82 -0.87 1.74
CA PHE A 488 20.11 -0.99 0.44
C PHE A 488 19.32 0.28 0.08
N VAL A 489 18.89 1.05 1.07
CA VAL A 489 18.10 2.28 0.90
C VAL A 489 18.99 3.53 0.87
N ALA A 490 20.23 3.44 1.40
CA ALA A 490 21.24 4.49 1.33
C ALA A 490 21.86 4.59 -0.06
#